data_8b68ba4494bed904ade16afafd43b8f2
#
_entry.id   8b68ba4494bed904ade16afafd43b8f2
#
_cell.length_a   1.000
_cell.length_b   1.000
_cell.length_c   1.000
_cell.angle_alpha   90.00
_cell.angle_beta   90.00
_cell.angle_gamma   90.00
#
_symmetry.space_group_name_H-M   'P 1'
#
loop_
_entity.id
_entity.type
_entity.pdbx_description
1 polymer ?
#
loop_
_entity_poly.entity_id
_entity_poly.type
_entity_poly.pdbx_seq_one_letter_code
_entity_poly.pdbx_strand_id
1 'polypeptide(L)'
;MGGLDEEVKNQKEETKIVDLDEEKNKRKPFHYWTVGGRDYRLKLKASNIEKLENKYKCNVMHLVDDMPALSVMLTIIQAAMLPWEHGVKYDDILNLFDKYVEEGGSQIDLYKNVVIPTLAVSGFFTLKMAAEILEATDEEL
;
A
#
# COMPACT_ATOMS: atom_id res chain seq x y z
N MET A 1 0.29 51.00 9.53
CA MET A 1 -0.56 49.81 9.47
C MET A 1 0.19 48.53 9.13
N GLY A 2 1.18 48.18 9.93
CA GLY A 2 1.91 46.92 9.77
C GLY A 2 1.17 45.66 10.21
N GLY A 3 0.02 45.78 10.95
CA GLY A 3 -0.72 44.66 11.49
C GLY A 3 -1.48 43.79 10.47
N LEU A 4 -1.97 44.40 9.40
CA LEU A 4 -2.68 43.71 8.32
C LEU A 4 -1.74 42.86 7.46
N ASP A 5 -0.53 43.31 7.22
CA ASP A 5 0.47 42.58 6.44
C ASP A 5 1.04 41.41 7.24
N GLU A 6 1.18 41.56 8.56
CA GLU A 6 1.62 40.46 9.44
C GLU A 6 0.55 39.38 9.58
N GLU A 7 -0.75 39.75 9.67
CA GLU A 7 -1.85 38.80 9.71
C GLU A 7 -1.96 37.98 8.42
N VAL A 8 -1.77 38.62 7.26
CA VAL A 8 -1.78 37.98 5.96
C VAL A 8 -0.61 36.98 5.82
N LYS A 9 0.59 37.36 6.29
CA LYS A 9 1.76 36.48 6.30
C LYS A 9 1.54 35.27 7.23
N ASN A 10 1.00 35.52 8.43
CA ASN A 10 0.71 34.43 9.39
C ASN A 10 -0.33 33.47 8.87
N GLN A 11 -1.37 33.95 8.19
CA GLN A 11 -2.39 33.12 7.56
C GLN A 11 -1.81 32.27 6.43
N LYS A 12 -0.89 32.78 5.64
CA LYS A 12 -0.22 32.02 4.56
C LYS A 12 0.69 30.94 5.14
N GLU A 13 1.40 31.22 6.21
CA GLU A 13 2.25 30.24 6.90
C GLU A 13 1.40 29.16 7.57
N GLU A 14 0.31 29.52 8.23
CA GLU A 14 -0.64 28.58 8.84
C GLU A 14 -1.29 27.70 7.78
N THR A 15 -1.66 28.24 6.62
CA THR A 15 -2.23 27.48 5.51
C THR A 15 -1.22 26.47 4.95
N LYS A 16 0.06 26.83 4.83
CA LYS A 16 1.12 25.92 4.40
C LYS A 16 1.34 24.78 5.41
N ILE A 17 1.32 25.11 6.70
CA ILE A 17 1.47 24.10 7.77
C ILE A 17 0.27 23.17 7.78
N VAL A 18 -0.94 23.68 7.62
CA VAL A 18 -2.17 22.88 7.53
C VAL A 18 -2.14 21.98 6.31
N ASP A 19 -1.71 22.49 5.15
CA ASP A 19 -1.61 21.71 3.92
C ASP A 19 -0.60 20.56 4.04
N LEU A 20 0.55 20.81 4.69
CA LEU A 20 1.54 19.78 4.96
C LEU A 20 1.04 18.74 5.96
N ASP A 21 0.32 19.17 6.99
CA ASP A 21 -0.30 18.25 7.95
C ASP A 21 -1.42 17.44 7.32
N GLU A 22 -2.22 18.06 6.44
CA GLU A 22 -3.25 17.35 5.67
C GLU A 22 -2.63 16.29 4.75
N GLU A 23 -1.52 16.59 4.08
CA GLU A 23 -0.80 15.62 3.24
C GLU A 23 -0.22 14.48 4.06
N LYS A 24 0.33 14.76 5.25
CA LYS A 24 0.83 13.74 6.17
C LYS A 24 -0.29 12.87 6.73
N ASN A 25 -1.52 13.41 6.83
CA ASN A 25 -2.68 12.71 7.36
C ASN A 25 -3.49 11.97 6.29
N LYS A 26 -3.10 12.10 5.02
CA LYS A 26 -3.75 11.37 3.93
C LYS A 26 -3.02 10.05 3.69
N ARG A 27 -3.81 9.01 3.41
CA ARG A 27 -3.21 7.76 2.96
C ARG A 27 -2.65 7.95 1.57
N LYS A 28 -1.53 7.29 1.29
CA LYS A 28 -1.06 7.17 -0.09
C LYS A 28 -2.12 6.38 -0.88
N PRO A 29 -2.41 6.77 -2.13
CA PRO A 29 -3.45 6.11 -2.91
C PRO A 29 -3.11 4.69 -3.31
N PHE A 30 -1.83 4.39 -3.52
CA PHE A 30 -1.36 3.09 -3.99
C PHE A 30 -0.03 2.72 -3.33
N HIS A 31 0.21 1.43 -3.25
CA HIS A 31 1.56 0.89 -3.12
C HIS A 31 1.94 0.32 -4.48
N TYR A 32 3.22 0.30 -4.80
CA TYR A 32 3.71 -0.18 -6.09
C TYR A 32 4.60 -1.40 -5.90
N TRP A 33 4.36 -2.41 -6.71
CA TRP A 33 5.23 -3.58 -6.80
C TRP A 33 6.01 -3.47 -8.11
N THR A 34 7.33 -3.32 -8.03
CA THR A 34 8.19 -3.18 -9.19
C THR A 34 8.78 -4.53 -9.55
N VAL A 35 8.45 -5.02 -10.74
CA VAL A 35 8.96 -6.28 -11.27
C VAL A 35 9.27 -6.09 -12.75
N GLY A 36 10.48 -6.46 -13.16
CA GLY A 36 10.88 -6.33 -14.55
C GLY A 36 10.91 -4.90 -15.05
N GLY A 37 11.23 -3.95 -14.18
CA GLY A 37 11.26 -2.53 -14.52
C GLY A 37 9.90 -1.87 -14.66
N ARG A 38 8.82 -2.57 -14.33
CA ARG A 38 7.47 -2.03 -14.37
C ARG A 38 6.88 -1.93 -12.96
N ASP A 39 6.20 -0.83 -12.68
CA ASP A 39 5.53 -0.58 -11.41
C ASP A 39 4.06 -0.98 -11.53
N TYR A 40 3.64 -1.95 -10.71
CA TYR A 40 2.24 -2.39 -10.65
C TYR A 40 1.55 -1.73 -9.46
N ARG A 41 0.41 -1.09 -9.71
CA ARG A 41 -0.37 -0.42 -8.67
C ARG A 41 -1.13 -1.45 -7.84
N LEU A 42 -1.06 -1.30 -6.53
CA LEU A 42 -1.72 -2.19 -5.57
C LEU A 42 -2.53 -1.37 -4.58
N LYS A 43 -3.81 -1.67 -4.50
CA LYS A 43 -4.70 -1.16 -3.46
C LYS A 43 -5.97 -1.99 -3.46
N LEU A 44 -6.36 -2.48 -2.29
CA LEU A 44 -7.62 -3.21 -2.13
C LEU A 44 -8.78 -2.23 -1.97
N LYS A 45 -9.78 -2.35 -2.82
CA LYS A 45 -11.07 -1.70 -2.61
C LYS A 45 -11.91 -2.53 -1.63
N ALA A 46 -12.92 -1.91 -1.03
CA ALA A 46 -13.82 -2.60 -0.08
C ALA A 46 -14.41 -3.89 -0.68
N SER A 47 -14.80 -3.86 -1.96
CA SER A 47 -15.33 -5.04 -2.64
C SER A 47 -14.31 -6.16 -2.77
N ASN A 48 -13.03 -5.84 -2.95
CA ASN A 48 -11.96 -6.83 -3.01
C ASN A 48 -11.69 -7.44 -1.64
N ILE A 49 -11.72 -6.62 -0.59
CA ILE A 49 -11.55 -7.06 0.81
C ILE A 49 -12.67 -8.04 1.16
N GLU A 50 -13.92 -7.68 0.85
CA GLU A 50 -15.08 -8.53 1.10
C GLU A 50 -14.96 -9.90 0.42
N LYS A 51 -14.52 -9.91 -0.85
CA LYS A 51 -14.32 -11.16 -1.60
C LYS A 51 -13.24 -12.04 -0.96
N LEU A 52 -12.14 -11.45 -0.51
CA LEU A 52 -11.07 -12.17 0.18
C LEU A 52 -11.57 -12.78 1.49
N GLU A 53 -12.31 -12.00 2.27
CA GLU A 53 -12.86 -12.47 3.54
C GLU A 53 -13.88 -13.58 3.35
N ASN A 54 -14.69 -13.51 2.30
CA ASN A 54 -15.63 -14.58 1.95
C ASN A 54 -14.90 -15.83 1.47
N LYS A 55 -13.83 -15.68 0.72
CA LYS A 55 -13.04 -16.80 0.23
C LYS A 55 -12.36 -17.57 1.37
N TYR A 56 -11.73 -16.85 2.29
CA TYR A 56 -10.94 -17.46 3.36
C TYR A 56 -11.69 -17.64 4.68
N LYS A 57 -12.94 -17.15 4.78
CA LYS A 57 -13.81 -17.25 5.96
C LYS A 57 -13.19 -16.64 7.22
N CYS A 58 -12.38 -15.57 7.05
CA CYS A 58 -11.81 -14.79 8.14
C CYS A 58 -11.45 -13.40 7.66
N ASN A 59 -11.18 -12.48 8.58
CA ASN A 59 -10.74 -11.13 8.18
C ASN A 59 -9.30 -11.17 7.66
N VAL A 60 -8.96 -10.22 6.80
CA VAL A 60 -7.66 -10.18 6.14
C VAL A 60 -6.51 -10.01 7.15
N MET A 61 -6.72 -9.23 8.21
CA MET A 61 -5.69 -9.04 9.26
C MET A 61 -5.34 -10.36 9.96
N HIS A 62 -6.31 -11.24 10.10
CA HIS A 62 -6.06 -12.57 10.66
C HIS A 62 -5.25 -13.44 9.69
N LEU A 63 -5.53 -13.32 8.39
CA LEU A 63 -4.78 -14.05 7.35
C LEU A 63 -3.29 -13.68 7.34
N VAL A 64 -2.97 -12.43 7.62
CA VAL A 64 -1.60 -11.90 7.49
C VAL A 64 -0.89 -11.70 8.82
N ASP A 65 -1.47 -12.16 9.92
CA ASP A 65 -0.92 -12.04 11.27
C ASP A 65 0.47 -12.70 11.36
N ASP A 66 0.59 -13.92 10.83
CA ASP A 66 1.87 -14.54 10.50
C ASP A 66 2.04 -14.53 8.98
N MET A 67 3.27 -14.66 8.50
CA MET A 67 3.51 -14.72 7.06
C MET A 67 2.67 -15.85 6.45
N PRO A 68 1.70 -15.53 5.58
CA PRO A 68 0.84 -16.54 5.01
C PRO A 68 1.55 -17.37 3.94
N ALA A 69 0.89 -18.45 3.52
CA ALA A 69 1.35 -19.24 2.39
C ALA A 69 1.46 -18.35 1.14
N LEU A 70 2.36 -18.70 0.23
CA LEU A 70 2.59 -17.94 -1.00
C LEU A 70 1.29 -17.72 -1.80
N SER A 71 0.47 -18.77 -1.92
CA SER A 71 -0.80 -18.68 -2.65
C SER A 71 -1.75 -17.63 -2.07
N VAL A 72 -1.75 -17.47 -0.75
CA VAL A 72 -2.57 -16.46 -0.07
C VAL A 72 -2.02 -15.06 -0.38
N MET A 73 -0.71 -14.87 -0.27
CA MET A 73 -0.06 -13.60 -0.58
C MET A 73 -0.31 -13.18 -2.04
N LEU A 74 -0.14 -14.10 -2.97
CA LEU A 74 -0.35 -13.81 -4.40
C LEU A 74 -1.82 -13.56 -4.72
N THR A 75 -2.74 -14.21 -4.02
CA THR A 75 -4.18 -13.93 -4.16
C THR A 75 -4.53 -12.54 -3.68
N ILE A 76 -3.94 -12.10 -2.55
CA ILE A 76 -4.12 -10.74 -2.05
C ILE A 76 -3.57 -9.72 -3.05
N ILE A 77 -2.37 -9.97 -3.57
CA ILE A 77 -1.72 -9.10 -4.56
C ILE A 77 -2.57 -9.01 -5.84
N GLN A 78 -3.08 -10.13 -6.33
CA GLN A 78 -3.97 -10.14 -7.51
C GLN A 78 -5.21 -9.29 -7.24
N ALA A 79 -5.86 -9.48 -6.09
CA ALA A 79 -7.05 -8.72 -5.71
C ALA A 79 -6.77 -7.21 -5.64
N ALA A 80 -5.58 -6.84 -5.15
CA ALA A 80 -5.15 -5.44 -5.05
C ALA A 80 -4.77 -4.83 -6.41
N MET A 81 -4.36 -5.66 -7.36
CA MET A 81 -3.91 -5.24 -8.69
C MET A 81 -5.08 -5.10 -9.68
N LEU A 82 -6.06 -6.01 -9.60
CA LEU A 82 -7.18 -6.10 -10.55
C LEU A 82 -7.91 -4.79 -10.83
N PRO A 83 -8.20 -3.92 -9.83
CA PRO A 83 -8.91 -2.68 -10.12
C PRO A 83 -8.12 -1.68 -10.97
N TRP A 84 -6.81 -1.82 -11.05
CA TRP A 84 -5.90 -0.84 -11.64
C TRP A 84 -5.17 -1.35 -12.88
N GLU A 85 -4.95 -2.65 -12.97
CA GLU A 85 -4.25 -3.30 -14.06
C GLU A 85 -5.20 -4.30 -14.73
N HIS A 86 -5.58 -4.05 -15.99
CA HIS A 86 -6.59 -4.85 -16.68
C HIS A 86 -6.09 -6.25 -17.04
N GLY A 87 -6.99 -7.22 -16.88
CA GLY A 87 -6.79 -8.56 -17.40
C GLY A 87 -5.75 -9.41 -16.69
N VAL A 88 -5.37 -9.04 -15.48
CA VAL A 88 -4.37 -9.79 -14.72
C VAL A 88 -4.99 -11.06 -14.16
N LYS A 89 -4.46 -12.21 -14.58
CA LYS A 89 -4.87 -13.53 -14.09
C LYS A 89 -3.92 -13.99 -13.00
N TYR A 90 -4.36 -14.97 -12.22
CA TYR A 90 -3.51 -15.54 -11.16
C TYR A 90 -2.19 -16.09 -11.72
N ASP A 91 -2.21 -16.73 -12.89
CA ASP A 91 -1.00 -17.24 -13.54
C ASP A 91 -0.01 -16.11 -13.86
N ASP A 92 -0.51 -14.92 -14.19
CA ASP A 92 0.35 -13.75 -14.43
C ASP A 92 1.07 -13.34 -13.15
N ILE A 93 0.38 -13.42 -12.00
CA ILE A 93 0.98 -13.09 -10.70
C ILE A 93 2.03 -14.14 -10.31
N LEU A 94 1.79 -15.42 -10.60
CA LEU A 94 2.80 -16.47 -10.39
C LEU A 94 4.07 -16.17 -11.19
N ASN A 95 3.92 -15.78 -12.46
CA ASN A 95 5.04 -15.45 -13.32
C ASN A 95 5.78 -14.19 -12.83
N LEU A 96 5.05 -13.20 -12.34
CA LEU A 96 5.65 -12.00 -11.74
C LEU A 96 6.45 -12.35 -10.49
N PHE A 97 5.94 -13.24 -9.67
CA PHE A 97 6.68 -13.68 -8.47
C PHE A 97 7.99 -14.38 -8.84
N ASP A 98 7.96 -15.28 -9.82
CA ASP A 98 9.17 -15.96 -10.29
C ASP A 98 10.22 -14.94 -10.77
N LYS A 99 9.77 -13.93 -11.51
CA LYS A 99 10.65 -12.86 -11.98
C LYS A 99 11.17 -12.00 -10.81
N TYR A 100 10.31 -11.71 -9.84
CA TYR A 100 10.68 -10.98 -8.64
C TYR A 100 11.81 -11.68 -7.88
N VAL A 101 11.73 -13.02 -7.74
CA VAL A 101 12.78 -13.83 -7.12
C VAL A 101 14.08 -13.78 -7.94
N GLU A 102 13.98 -13.89 -9.25
CA GLU A 102 15.14 -13.78 -10.16
C GLU A 102 15.84 -12.42 -9.99
N GLU A 103 15.07 -11.37 -9.71
CA GLU A 103 15.61 -10.02 -9.50
C GLU A 103 16.11 -9.78 -8.07
N GLY A 104 16.13 -10.81 -7.23
CA GLY A 104 16.65 -10.74 -5.85
C GLY A 104 15.62 -10.68 -4.75
N GLY A 105 14.33 -10.74 -5.07
CA GLY A 105 13.27 -10.76 -4.08
C GLY A 105 13.13 -12.13 -3.41
N SER A 106 12.35 -12.17 -2.33
CA SER A 106 12.05 -13.40 -1.59
C SER A 106 10.60 -13.38 -1.11
N GLN A 107 10.11 -14.51 -0.58
CA GLN A 107 8.78 -14.55 0.04
C GLN A 107 8.70 -13.61 1.26
N ILE A 108 9.77 -13.52 2.04
CA ILE A 108 9.82 -12.63 3.21
C ILE A 108 9.73 -11.17 2.76
N ASP A 109 10.49 -10.80 1.71
CA ASP A 109 10.42 -9.45 1.13
C ASP A 109 9.04 -9.15 0.56
N LEU A 110 8.42 -10.13 -0.09
CA LEU A 110 7.07 -10.00 -0.62
C LEU A 110 6.08 -9.68 0.51
N TYR A 111 6.19 -10.40 1.62
CA TYR A 111 5.33 -10.17 2.78
C TYR A 111 5.54 -8.77 3.36
N LYS A 112 6.78 -8.42 3.68
CA LYS A 112 7.11 -7.16 4.37
C LYS A 112 7.00 -5.93 3.48
N ASN A 113 7.42 -6.04 2.21
CA ASN A 113 7.59 -4.88 1.33
C ASN A 113 6.49 -4.74 0.29
N VAL A 114 5.64 -5.75 0.11
CA VAL A 114 4.55 -5.71 -0.87
C VAL A 114 3.19 -5.90 -0.19
N VAL A 115 2.98 -7.02 0.51
CA VAL A 115 1.68 -7.34 1.11
C VAL A 115 1.32 -6.35 2.22
N ILE A 116 2.17 -6.20 3.22
CA ILE A 116 1.89 -5.33 4.37
C ILE A 116 1.75 -3.85 3.95
N PRO A 117 2.64 -3.28 3.12
CA PRO A 117 2.43 -1.92 2.62
C PRO A 117 1.15 -1.74 1.79
N THR A 118 0.74 -2.77 1.03
CA THR A 118 -0.53 -2.74 0.30
C THR A 118 -1.71 -2.62 1.26
N LEU A 119 -1.69 -3.35 2.38
CA LEU A 119 -2.72 -3.22 3.41
C LEU A 119 -2.69 -1.84 4.05
N ALA A 120 -1.50 -1.26 4.23
CA ALA A 120 -1.36 0.09 4.80
C ALA A 120 -2.06 1.15 3.94
N VAL A 121 -1.93 1.10 2.62
CA VAL A 121 -2.61 2.05 1.72
C VAL A 121 -4.10 1.72 1.55
N SER A 122 -4.51 0.51 1.90
CA SER A 122 -5.89 0.03 1.73
C SER A 122 -6.81 0.29 2.93
N GLY A 123 -6.28 0.86 4.01
CA GLY A 123 -7.11 1.27 5.14
C GLY A 123 -7.18 0.31 6.31
N PHE A 124 -6.31 -0.70 6.37
CA PHE A 124 -6.31 -1.70 7.45
C PHE A 124 -5.71 -1.19 8.75
N PHE A 125 -4.87 -0.17 8.68
CA PHE A 125 -4.17 0.40 9.83
C PHE A 125 -4.57 1.85 10.05
N THR A 126 -4.31 2.39 11.24
CA THR A 126 -4.46 3.82 11.48
C THR A 126 -3.50 4.60 10.56
N LEU A 127 -3.78 5.87 10.33
CA LEU A 127 -2.90 6.72 9.51
C LEU A 127 -1.46 6.74 10.03
N LYS A 128 -1.30 6.79 11.36
CA LYS A 128 0.02 6.79 11.99
C LYS A 128 0.76 5.48 11.74
N MET A 129 0.10 4.35 11.95
CA MET A 129 0.69 3.03 11.72
C MET A 129 1.04 2.83 10.24
N ALA A 130 0.14 3.26 9.34
CA ALA A 130 0.37 3.18 7.90
C ALA A 130 1.59 3.99 7.49
N ALA A 131 1.75 5.20 8.02
CA ALA A 131 2.92 6.04 7.75
C ALA A 131 4.22 5.37 8.22
N GLU A 132 4.21 4.77 9.39
CA GLU A 132 5.37 4.06 9.94
C GLU A 132 5.75 2.85 9.07
N ILE A 133 4.76 2.08 8.62
CA ILE A 133 4.97 0.92 7.75
C ILE A 133 5.60 1.36 6.41
N LEU A 134 5.06 2.41 5.80
CA LEU A 134 5.54 2.89 4.50
C LEU A 134 6.93 3.52 4.59
N GLU A 135 7.25 4.22 5.69
CA GLU A 135 8.59 4.73 5.94
C GLU A 135 9.60 3.60 6.07
N ALA A 136 9.28 2.57 6.83
CA ALA A 136 10.16 1.41 7.01
C ALA A 136 10.41 0.70 5.68
N THR A 137 9.39 0.59 4.81
CA THR A 137 9.50 -0.01 3.49
C THR A 137 10.42 0.81 2.59
N ASP A 138 10.28 2.13 2.58
CA ASP A 138 11.11 3.03 1.80
C ASP A 138 12.58 3.00 2.26
N GLU A 139 12.84 2.88 3.57
CA GLU A 139 14.18 2.80 4.13
C GLU A 139 14.92 1.51 3.73
N GLU A 140 14.20 0.42 3.52
CA GLU A 140 14.78 -0.87 3.10
C GLU A 140 15.15 -0.90 1.61
N LEU A 141 14.61 0.02 0.84
CA LEU A 141 14.91 0.16 -0.59
C LEU A 141 16.14 1.02 -0.83
#